data_db5c6a6cffde36b8845a304fc9b62fb8
#
_entry.id   db5c6a6cffde36b8845a304fc9b62fb8
#
_cell.length_a   1.000
_cell.length_b   1.000
_cell.length_c   1.000
_cell.angle_alpha   90.00
_cell.angle_beta   90.00
_cell.angle_gamma   90.00
#
_symmetry.space_group_name_H-M   'P 1'
#
loop_
_entity.id
_entity.type
_entity.pdbx_description
1 polymer ?
#
loop_
_entity_poly.entity_id
_entity_poly.type
_entity_poly.pdbx_seq_one_letter_code
_entity_poly.pdbx_strand_id
1 'polypeptide(L)'
;MCSSDLLHEFFGNIYEEVYSNSIDKTAEYIRTLDEYTPGSFERYNELSQIQGQTKIPRARLMIEELLADNTTMINLLNDCFDAAEAEDQQGIANFIAERLDAHAKHGWMLKSFLKDQRA
;
A
#
# COMPACT_ATOMS: atom_id res chain seq x y z
N MET A 1 17.70 7.87 20.93
CA MET A 1 16.91 8.15 19.71
C MET A 1 15.52 8.61 20.12
N CYS A 2 15.04 9.71 19.58
CA CYS A 2 13.71 10.19 19.89
C CYS A 2 12.65 9.46 19.07
N SER A 3 11.39 9.53 19.51
CA SER A 3 10.28 8.82 18.84
C SER A 3 10.06 9.27 17.40
N SER A 4 10.36 10.53 17.06
CA SER A 4 10.25 11.03 15.69
C SER A 4 11.25 10.36 14.74
N ASP A 5 12.46 10.04 15.22
CA ASP A 5 13.45 9.34 14.41
C ASP A 5 13.02 7.91 14.12
N LEU A 6 12.48 7.23 15.13
CA LEU A 6 11.95 5.87 14.97
C LEU A 6 10.78 5.85 14.02
N LEU A 7 9.88 6.82 14.10
CA LEU A 7 8.73 6.91 13.24
C LEU A 7 9.12 7.22 11.79
N HIS A 8 10.09 8.12 11.61
CA HIS A 8 10.62 8.44 10.28
C HIS A 8 11.20 7.18 9.61
N GLU A 9 12.02 6.43 10.35
CA GLU A 9 12.60 5.18 9.86
C GLU A 9 11.52 4.15 9.52
N PHE A 10 10.53 4.00 10.40
CA PHE A 10 9.44 3.07 10.21
C PHE A 10 8.62 3.40 8.94
N PHE A 11 8.23 4.66 8.78
CA PHE A 11 7.52 5.10 7.58
C PHE A 11 8.38 4.92 6.32
N GLY A 12 9.67 5.20 6.43
CA GLY A 12 10.61 4.99 5.34
C GLY A 12 10.69 3.54 4.90
N ASN A 13 10.66 2.61 5.85
CA ASN A 13 10.68 1.18 5.56
C ASN A 13 9.42 0.74 4.82
N ILE A 14 8.25 1.24 5.21
CA ILE A 14 7.00 0.97 4.49
C ILE A 14 7.08 1.55 3.07
N TYR A 15 7.52 2.80 2.94
CA TYR A 15 7.68 3.47 1.65
C TYR A 15 8.58 2.66 0.71
N GLU A 16 9.75 2.26 1.18
CA GLU A 16 10.70 1.49 0.38
C GLU A 16 10.13 0.15 -0.06
N GLU A 17 9.46 -0.54 0.84
CA GLU A 17 8.85 -1.84 0.52
C GLU A 17 7.77 -1.70 -0.56
N VAL A 18 6.88 -0.72 -0.42
CA VAL A 18 5.81 -0.48 -1.40
C VAL A 18 6.41 0.00 -2.74
N TYR A 19 7.31 0.95 -2.69
CA TYR A 19 7.93 1.52 -3.89
C TYR A 19 8.70 0.46 -4.69
N SER A 20 9.58 -0.27 -4.02
CA SER A 20 10.49 -1.20 -4.69
C SER A 20 9.80 -2.47 -5.18
N ASN A 21 8.74 -2.91 -4.52
CA ASN A 21 8.15 -4.22 -4.77
C ASN A 21 6.78 -4.18 -5.46
N SER A 22 6.20 -3.00 -5.71
CA SER A 22 4.86 -2.96 -6.28
C SER A 22 4.71 -2.09 -7.53
N ILE A 23 5.34 -0.94 -7.60
CA ILE A 23 5.02 0.04 -8.65
C ILE A 23 5.37 -0.49 -10.05
N ASP A 24 6.64 -0.82 -10.28
CA ASP A 24 7.07 -1.31 -11.58
C ASP A 24 6.42 -2.64 -11.93
N LYS A 25 6.33 -3.55 -10.98
CA LYS A 25 5.71 -4.85 -11.20
C LYS A 25 4.25 -4.74 -11.59
N THR A 26 3.50 -3.86 -10.92
CA THR A 26 2.10 -3.61 -11.28
C THR A 26 2.00 -3.10 -12.72
N ALA A 27 2.82 -2.13 -13.08
CA ALA A 27 2.86 -1.58 -14.43
C ALA A 27 3.19 -2.66 -15.47
N GLU A 28 4.18 -3.49 -15.18
CA GLU A 28 4.60 -4.57 -16.08
C GLU A 28 3.49 -5.62 -16.24
N TYR A 29 2.82 -6.01 -15.18
CA TYR A 29 1.70 -6.96 -15.26
C TYR A 29 0.54 -6.40 -16.10
N ILE A 30 0.24 -5.12 -15.99
CA ILE A 30 -0.77 -4.48 -16.85
C ILE A 30 -0.35 -4.62 -18.32
N ARG A 31 0.95 -4.41 -18.61
CA ARG A 31 1.46 -4.56 -19.98
C ARG A 31 1.39 -6.00 -20.49
N THR A 32 1.55 -6.99 -19.61
CA THR A 32 1.39 -8.40 -20.02
C THR A 32 -0.04 -8.75 -20.44
N LEU A 33 -1.01 -7.94 -20.04
CA LEU A 33 -2.40 -8.09 -20.45
C LEU A 33 -2.72 -7.30 -21.73
N ASP A 34 -1.71 -6.77 -22.42
CA ASP A 34 -1.84 -5.97 -23.64
C ASP A 34 -2.57 -4.63 -23.41
N GLU A 35 -2.56 -4.15 -22.17
CA GLU A 35 -3.14 -2.86 -21.82
C GLU A 35 -2.07 -1.82 -21.52
N TYR A 36 -2.41 -0.56 -21.68
CA TYR A 36 -1.50 0.53 -21.33
C TYR A 36 -1.62 0.89 -19.86
N THR A 37 -0.46 1.10 -19.24
CA THR A 37 -0.37 1.51 -17.85
C THR A 37 -0.69 3.00 -17.73
N PRO A 38 -1.48 3.43 -16.72
CA PRO A 38 -1.62 4.86 -16.43
C PRO A 38 -0.28 5.51 -16.21
N GLY A 39 -0.08 6.73 -16.71
CA GLY A 39 1.22 7.38 -16.68
C GLY A 39 1.19 8.87 -16.34
N SER A 40 0.06 9.45 -15.92
CA SER A 40 -0.02 10.85 -15.56
C SER A 40 -0.57 11.02 -14.14
N PHE A 41 -0.17 12.09 -13.47
CA PHE A 41 -0.71 12.41 -12.14
C PHE A 41 -2.22 12.61 -12.17
N GLU A 42 -2.74 13.22 -13.24
CA GLU A 42 -4.17 13.41 -13.43
C GLU A 42 -4.90 12.06 -13.40
N ARG A 43 -4.40 11.10 -14.19
CA ARG A 43 -5.02 9.78 -14.26
C ARG A 43 -4.88 9.01 -12.95
N TYR A 44 -3.74 9.10 -12.28
CA TYR A 44 -3.56 8.49 -10.97
C TYR A 44 -4.55 9.05 -9.96
N ASN A 45 -4.76 10.35 -9.98
CA ASN A 45 -5.71 11.00 -9.08
C ASN A 45 -7.14 10.54 -9.34
N GLU A 46 -7.53 10.34 -10.59
CA GLU A 46 -8.86 9.82 -10.94
C GLU A 46 -9.07 8.39 -10.43
N LEU A 47 -8.03 7.56 -10.51
CA LEU A 47 -8.11 6.14 -10.16
C LEU A 47 -7.97 5.90 -8.65
N SER A 48 -7.24 6.76 -7.95
CA SER A 48 -6.91 6.54 -6.55
C SER A 48 -8.13 6.60 -5.64
N GLN A 49 -8.19 5.65 -4.72
CA GLN A 49 -9.17 5.64 -3.63
C GLN A 49 -8.55 6.12 -2.32
N ILE A 50 -7.29 6.54 -2.36
CA ILE A 50 -6.56 7.05 -1.21
C ILE A 50 -6.32 8.54 -1.45
N GLN A 51 -6.70 9.36 -0.47
CA GLN A 51 -6.51 10.80 -0.57
C GLN A 51 -5.22 11.23 0.12
N GLY A 52 -4.49 12.16 -0.52
CA GLY A 52 -3.30 12.72 0.08
C GLY A 52 -3.61 13.58 1.29
N GLN A 53 -2.73 13.57 2.27
CA GLN A 53 -2.79 14.45 3.42
C GLN A 53 -2.09 15.76 3.08
N THR A 54 -2.81 16.87 3.17
CA THR A 54 -2.27 18.20 2.85
C THR A 54 -1.78 18.98 4.07
N LYS A 55 -2.02 18.46 5.26
CA LYS A 55 -1.59 19.07 6.52
C LYS A 55 -0.52 18.22 7.17
N ILE A 56 0.06 18.72 8.24
CA ILE A 56 1.06 17.98 9.01
C ILE A 56 0.40 17.57 10.33
N PRO A 57 -0.23 16.40 10.39
CA PRO A 57 -0.90 15.94 11.59
C PRO A 57 0.09 15.44 12.64
N ARG A 58 -0.41 15.21 13.87
CA ARG A 58 0.37 14.58 14.93
C ARG A 58 0.77 13.15 14.51
N ALA A 59 1.84 12.65 15.12
CA ALA A 59 2.35 11.31 14.85
C ALA A 59 1.27 10.22 14.94
N ARG A 60 0.46 10.26 15.99
CA ARG A 60 -0.63 9.29 16.17
C ARG A 60 -1.61 9.30 15.00
N LEU A 61 -2.02 10.49 14.56
CA LEU A 61 -2.96 10.61 13.43
C LEU A 61 -2.31 10.15 12.13
N MET A 62 -1.01 10.41 11.94
CA MET A 62 -0.27 9.89 10.78
C MET A 62 -0.35 8.36 10.72
N ILE A 63 -0.16 7.70 11.85
CA ILE A 63 -0.22 6.24 11.94
C ILE A 63 -1.65 5.75 11.67
N GLU A 64 -2.65 6.40 12.26
CA GLU A 64 -4.06 6.03 12.05
C GLU A 64 -4.49 6.19 10.59
N GLU A 65 -4.09 7.28 9.95
CA GLU A 65 -4.41 7.51 8.53
C GLU A 65 -3.71 6.48 7.63
N LEU A 66 -2.44 6.21 7.88
CA LEU A 66 -1.70 5.22 7.10
C LEU A 66 -2.29 3.82 7.29
N LEU A 67 -2.73 3.50 8.51
CA LEU A 67 -3.42 2.23 8.78
C LEU A 67 -4.73 2.13 8.01
N ALA A 68 -5.52 3.19 7.97
CA ALA A 68 -6.76 3.24 7.19
C ALA A 68 -6.48 3.08 5.69
N ASP A 69 -5.46 3.75 5.17
CA ASP A 69 -5.05 3.63 3.77
C ASP A 69 -4.58 2.21 3.45
N ASN A 70 -3.85 1.61 4.37
CA ASN A 70 -3.39 0.23 4.23
C ASN A 70 -4.57 -0.74 4.14
N THR A 71 -5.62 -0.52 4.93
CA THR A 71 -6.84 -1.32 4.88
C THR A 71 -7.54 -1.14 3.53
N THR A 72 -7.63 0.07 3.02
CA THR A 72 -8.16 0.34 1.69
C THR A 72 -7.38 -0.43 0.62
N MET A 73 -6.04 -0.41 0.71
CA MET A 73 -5.17 -1.14 -0.22
C MET A 73 -5.42 -2.65 -0.15
N ILE A 74 -5.56 -3.20 1.05
CA ILE A 74 -5.84 -4.64 1.23
C ILE A 74 -7.16 -5.01 0.57
N ASN A 75 -8.19 -4.20 0.74
CA ASN A 75 -9.50 -4.46 0.13
C ASN A 75 -9.41 -4.43 -1.40
N LEU A 76 -8.70 -3.46 -1.96
CA LEU A 76 -8.46 -3.38 -3.40
C LEU A 76 -7.66 -4.58 -3.93
N LEU A 77 -6.65 -4.99 -3.19
CA LEU A 77 -5.84 -6.16 -3.55
C LEU A 77 -6.67 -7.45 -3.54
N ASN A 78 -7.56 -7.61 -2.58
CA ASN A 78 -8.47 -8.76 -2.55
C ASN A 78 -9.38 -8.78 -3.78
N ASP A 79 -9.93 -7.65 -4.16
CA ASP A 79 -10.76 -7.55 -5.36
C ASP A 79 -9.96 -7.91 -6.63
N CYS A 80 -8.73 -7.40 -6.72
CA CYS A 80 -7.84 -7.72 -7.84
C CYS A 80 -7.46 -9.20 -7.86
N PHE A 81 -7.22 -9.80 -6.69
CA PHE A 81 -6.92 -11.23 -6.59
C PHE A 81 -8.07 -12.06 -7.14
N ASP A 82 -9.29 -11.74 -6.73
CA ASP A 82 -10.48 -12.46 -7.21
C ASP A 82 -10.64 -12.33 -8.72
N ALA A 83 -10.40 -11.14 -9.28
CA ALA A 83 -10.47 -10.93 -10.72
C ALA A 83 -9.39 -11.72 -11.47
N ALA A 84 -8.17 -11.75 -10.96
CA ALA A 84 -7.07 -12.50 -11.56
C ALA A 84 -7.36 -14.00 -11.55
N GLU A 85 -7.88 -14.52 -10.45
CA GLU A 85 -8.26 -15.93 -10.35
C GLU A 85 -9.37 -16.27 -11.34
N ALA A 86 -10.37 -15.41 -11.47
CA ALA A 86 -11.50 -15.62 -12.39
C ALA A 86 -11.04 -15.70 -13.86
N GLU A 87 -9.96 -15.03 -14.21
CA GLU A 87 -9.39 -15.02 -15.57
C GLU A 87 -8.20 -15.96 -15.72
N ASP A 88 -7.98 -16.86 -14.76
CA ASP A 88 -6.86 -17.82 -14.76
C ASP A 88 -5.48 -17.17 -14.89
N GLN A 89 -5.33 -15.95 -14.37
CA GLN A 89 -4.06 -15.21 -14.36
C GLN A 89 -3.28 -15.55 -13.09
N GLN A 90 -2.72 -16.75 -13.06
CA GLN A 90 -2.08 -17.28 -11.85
C GLN A 90 -0.83 -16.50 -11.43
N GLY A 91 -0.02 -16.05 -12.39
CA GLY A 91 1.15 -15.23 -12.10
C GLY A 91 0.79 -13.90 -11.47
N ILE A 92 -0.26 -13.25 -11.98
CA ILE A 92 -0.77 -11.99 -11.43
C ILE A 92 -1.36 -12.24 -10.05
N ALA A 93 -2.16 -13.29 -9.88
CA ALA A 93 -2.74 -13.66 -8.59
C ALA A 93 -1.64 -13.91 -7.55
N ASN A 94 -0.57 -14.60 -7.93
CA ASN A 94 0.56 -14.83 -7.04
C ASN A 94 1.23 -13.52 -6.59
N PHE A 95 1.45 -12.61 -7.53
CA PHE A 95 2.00 -11.28 -7.20
C PHE A 95 1.09 -10.53 -6.22
N ILE A 96 -0.23 -10.54 -6.47
CA ILE A 96 -1.19 -9.87 -5.59
C ILE A 96 -1.19 -10.52 -4.20
N ALA A 97 -1.09 -11.85 -4.12
CA ALA A 97 -1.00 -12.56 -2.84
C ALA A 97 0.26 -12.14 -2.05
N GLU A 98 1.38 -11.96 -2.72
CA GLU A 98 2.60 -11.44 -2.09
C GLU A 98 2.40 -10.02 -1.56
N ARG A 99 1.67 -9.18 -2.31
CA ARG A 99 1.34 -7.83 -1.84
C ARG A 99 0.41 -7.86 -0.64
N LEU A 100 -0.57 -8.76 -0.62
CA LEU A 100 -1.46 -8.93 0.53
C LEU A 100 -0.68 -9.32 1.79
N ASP A 101 0.30 -10.20 1.65
CA ASP A 101 1.16 -10.60 2.76
C ASP A 101 1.97 -9.41 3.29
N ALA A 102 2.56 -8.62 2.40
CA ALA A 102 3.33 -7.43 2.79
C ALA A 102 2.46 -6.41 3.51
N HIS A 103 1.25 -6.13 2.99
CA HIS A 103 0.35 -5.15 3.60
C HIS A 103 -0.25 -5.65 4.93
N ALA A 104 -0.43 -6.96 5.09
CA ALA A 104 -0.82 -7.53 6.38
C ALA A 104 0.25 -7.25 7.44
N LYS A 105 1.52 -7.38 7.08
CA LYS A 105 2.64 -7.07 7.95
C LYS A 105 2.70 -5.57 8.29
N HIS A 106 2.53 -4.72 7.28
CA HIS A 106 2.48 -3.27 7.50
C HIS A 106 1.37 -2.91 8.49
N GLY A 107 0.19 -3.48 8.31
CA GLY A 107 -0.94 -3.25 9.22
C GLY A 107 -0.65 -3.69 10.64
N TRP A 108 -0.06 -4.85 10.80
CA TRP A 108 0.34 -5.35 12.12
C TRP A 108 1.31 -4.40 12.81
N MET A 109 2.32 -3.94 12.11
CA MET A 109 3.32 -3.04 12.67
C MET A 109 2.72 -1.67 13.01
N LEU A 110 1.84 -1.13 12.17
CA LEU A 110 1.15 0.13 12.44
C LEU A 110 0.27 0.03 13.69
N LYS A 111 -0.45 -1.06 13.85
CA LYS A 111 -1.25 -1.30 15.06
C LYS A 111 -0.38 -1.38 16.30
N SER A 112 0.80 -1.98 16.19
CA SER A 112 1.74 -2.07 17.30
C SER A 112 2.22 -0.70 17.76
N PHE A 113 2.52 0.20 16.82
CA PHE A 113 2.88 1.58 17.14
C PHE A 113 1.74 2.32 17.85
N LEU A 114 0.49 2.10 17.42
CA LEU A 114 -0.67 2.72 18.08
C LEU A 114 -0.85 2.23 19.52
N LYS A 115 -0.57 0.96 19.79
CA LYS A 115 -0.61 0.44 21.15
C LYS A 115 0.46 1.09 22.02
N ASP A 116 1.66 1.25 21.51
CA ASP A 116 2.76 1.89 22.23
C ASP A 116 2.44 3.34 22.56
N GLN A 117 1.75 4.04 21.65
CA GLN A 117 1.33 5.43 21.86
C GLN A 117 0.29 5.58 22.96
N ARG A 118 -0.39 4.51 23.34
CA ARG A 118 -1.37 4.51 24.45
C ARG A 118 -0.70 4.29 25.82
N ALA A 119 0.43 3.66 25.79
CA ALA A 119 1.20 3.42 27.01
C ALA A 119 1.92 4.69 27.45
#